data_0e4e6fb06b495bc43e158e7a39471ac1
#
_entry.id   0e4e6fb06b495bc43e158e7a39471ac1
#
_cell.length_a   1.000
_cell.length_b   1.000
_cell.length_c   1.000
_cell.angle_alpha   90.00
_cell.angle_beta   90.00
_cell.angle_gamma   90.00
#
_symmetry.space_group_name_H-M   'P 1'
#
loop_
_entity.id
_entity.type
_entity.pdbx_description
1 polymer ?
#
loop_
_entity_poly.entity_id
_entity_poly.type
_entity_poly.pdbx_seq_one_letter_code
_entity_poly.pdbx_strand_id
1 'polypeptide(L)'
;KLVFASNQVTKLLRKQKIDLVFTTGGYISAPSILGAKLTGIPVLLHESNAIPGKVSRLLGRFCDHVALGIPSTSDYLPGCKKSFTGTPVRPNFFLEQSLPVWVPSEEGILIVIMGGSQGAKKINEIVRNILPWLLDIGCRVVHLTGKKDCFYNNLDQIKTHPNLVIRHFSNEIPALLQNADLAISRAGAGAICELMVTKTPSILIPFPQAADQHQEFNAAYMASFGGAIIVNEHNPEEHGLKKALSNLLRHNSLVKMKSNMNNIYFRKPENKILELINNII
;
A
#
# COMPACT_ATOMS: atom_id res chain seq x y z
N LYS A 1 18.26 -10.55 -23.75
CA LYS A 1 18.52 -10.08 -22.36
C LYS A 1 17.92 -11.07 -21.35
N LEU A 2 16.65 -11.47 -21.45
CA LEU A 2 16.00 -12.39 -20.50
C LEU A 2 16.74 -13.75 -20.42
N VAL A 3 17.04 -14.39 -21.56
CA VAL A 3 17.77 -15.66 -21.62
C VAL A 3 19.14 -15.55 -20.94
N PHE A 4 19.86 -14.47 -21.21
CA PHE A 4 21.16 -14.24 -20.58
C PHE A 4 21.04 -14.11 -19.05
N ALA A 5 20.08 -13.31 -18.58
CA ALA A 5 19.82 -13.17 -17.15
C ALA A 5 19.38 -14.49 -16.49
N SER A 6 18.53 -15.27 -17.16
CA SER A 6 18.12 -16.60 -16.65
C SER A 6 19.33 -17.56 -16.54
N ASN A 7 20.25 -17.54 -17.50
CA ASN A 7 21.48 -18.35 -17.43
C ASN A 7 22.39 -17.92 -16.28
N GLN A 8 22.49 -16.62 -16.02
CA GLN A 8 23.25 -16.12 -14.86
C GLN A 8 22.63 -16.58 -13.54
N VAL A 9 21.30 -16.47 -13.42
CA VAL A 9 20.57 -16.98 -12.26
C VAL A 9 20.76 -18.49 -12.10
N THR A 10 20.63 -19.28 -13.17
CA THR A 10 20.86 -20.73 -13.15
C THR A 10 22.24 -21.09 -12.58
N LYS A 11 23.30 -20.39 -13.04
CA LYS A 11 24.66 -20.60 -12.53
C LYS A 11 24.76 -20.24 -11.04
N LEU A 12 24.15 -19.13 -10.62
CA LEU A 12 24.14 -18.69 -9.23
C LEU A 12 23.45 -19.70 -8.32
N LEU A 13 22.25 -20.17 -8.71
CA LEU A 13 21.45 -21.11 -7.94
C LEU A 13 22.20 -22.42 -7.71
N ARG A 14 22.84 -22.97 -8.76
CA ARG A 14 23.67 -24.19 -8.64
C ARG A 14 24.88 -23.97 -7.74
N LYS A 15 25.58 -22.82 -7.90
CA LYS A 15 26.77 -22.53 -7.11
C LYS A 15 26.46 -22.37 -5.62
N GLN A 16 25.33 -21.77 -5.27
CA GLN A 16 24.95 -21.44 -3.90
C GLN A 16 24.13 -22.53 -3.19
N LYS A 17 23.83 -23.65 -3.88
CA LYS A 17 23.03 -24.76 -3.33
C LYS A 17 21.70 -24.27 -2.73
N ILE A 18 20.94 -23.51 -3.52
CA ILE A 18 19.66 -22.90 -3.11
C ILE A 18 18.57 -23.97 -3.11
N ASP A 19 17.78 -24.04 -2.05
CA ASP A 19 16.67 -24.99 -1.87
C ASP A 19 15.35 -24.44 -2.38
N LEU A 20 15.13 -23.12 -2.36
CA LEU A 20 13.90 -22.47 -2.81
C LEU A 20 14.20 -21.08 -3.38
N VAL A 21 13.46 -20.68 -4.40
CA VAL A 21 13.38 -19.30 -4.87
C VAL A 21 12.07 -18.66 -4.42
N PHE A 22 12.17 -17.66 -3.55
CA PHE A 22 11.04 -16.79 -3.19
C PHE A 22 11.10 -15.50 -3.98
N THR A 23 9.99 -15.09 -4.61
CA THR A 23 9.93 -13.85 -5.39
C THR A 23 8.60 -13.14 -5.24
N THR A 24 8.62 -11.80 -5.33
CA THR A 24 7.45 -10.93 -5.12
C THR A 24 6.92 -10.31 -6.42
N GLY A 25 7.18 -10.97 -7.55
CA GLY A 25 6.72 -10.49 -8.85
C GLY A 25 7.59 -9.37 -9.45
N GLY A 26 7.04 -8.67 -10.45
CA GLY A 26 7.77 -7.68 -11.21
C GLY A 26 8.69 -8.28 -12.29
N TYR A 27 9.26 -7.43 -13.14
CA TYR A 27 10.06 -7.90 -14.28
C TYR A 27 11.31 -8.70 -13.90
N ILE A 28 11.91 -8.40 -12.75
CA ILE A 28 13.11 -9.05 -12.25
C ILE A 28 12.84 -10.51 -11.79
N SER A 29 11.60 -10.85 -11.51
CA SER A 29 11.20 -12.20 -11.14
C SER A 29 11.27 -13.18 -12.32
N ALA A 30 11.12 -12.70 -13.55
CA ALA A 30 11.10 -13.57 -14.73
C ALA A 30 12.38 -14.39 -14.89
N PRO A 31 13.60 -13.83 -14.88
CA PRO A 31 14.81 -14.63 -14.93
C PRO A 31 14.99 -15.55 -13.72
N SER A 32 14.50 -15.17 -12.53
CA SER A 32 14.59 -15.98 -11.33
C SER A 32 13.71 -17.23 -11.43
N ILE A 33 12.47 -17.07 -11.87
CA ILE A 33 11.52 -18.19 -12.09
C ILE A 33 12.06 -19.14 -13.16
N LEU A 34 12.50 -18.61 -14.31
CA LEU A 34 13.03 -19.42 -15.40
C LEU A 34 14.33 -20.15 -15.01
N GLY A 35 15.24 -19.45 -14.32
CA GLY A 35 16.49 -20.04 -13.84
C GLY A 35 16.25 -21.16 -12.82
N ALA A 36 15.31 -20.98 -11.91
CA ALA A 36 14.92 -21.99 -10.93
C ALA A 36 14.33 -23.22 -11.63
N LYS A 37 13.44 -23.04 -12.61
CA LYS A 37 12.88 -24.16 -13.41
C LYS A 37 13.95 -24.95 -14.17
N LEU A 38 14.97 -24.29 -14.71
CA LEU A 38 16.10 -24.95 -15.39
C LEU A 38 17.00 -25.74 -14.42
N THR A 39 16.92 -25.46 -13.14
CA THR A 39 17.69 -26.18 -12.11
C THR A 39 16.88 -27.17 -11.29
N GLY A 40 15.56 -27.24 -11.50
CA GLY A 40 14.66 -28.05 -10.68
C GLY A 40 14.41 -27.51 -9.27
N ILE A 41 14.84 -26.28 -9.01
CA ILE A 41 14.63 -25.62 -7.70
C ILE A 41 13.19 -25.10 -7.62
N PRO A 42 12.45 -25.39 -6.54
CA PRO A 42 11.09 -24.93 -6.37
C PRO A 42 10.99 -23.40 -6.27
N VAL A 43 9.84 -22.86 -6.68
CA VAL A 43 9.57 -21.43 -6.71
C VAL A 43 8.27 -21.11 -5.96
N LEU A 44 8.34 -20.25 -4.97
CA LEU A 44 7.20 -19.59 -4.35
C LEU A 44 7.12 -18.14 -4.85
N LEU A 45 6.03 -17.81 -5.53
CA LEU A 45 5.75 -16.44 -5.97
C LEU A 45 4.72 -15.81 -5.03
N HIS A 46 5.00 -14.61 -4.53
CA HIS A 46 4.02 -13.80 -3.80
C HIS A 46 3.52 -12.66 -4.70
N GLU A 47 2.20 -12.56 -4.89
CA GLU A 47 1.56 -11.46 -5.62
C GLU A 47 0.70 -10.65 -4.68
N SER A 48 1.08 -9.39 -4.46
CA SER A 48 0.44 -8.49 -3.49
C SER A 48 -0.77 -7.74 -4.03
N ASN A 49 -0.86 -7.54 -5.36
CA ASN A 49 -1.90 -6.72 -5.98
C ASN A 49 -3.15 -7.54 -6.30
N ALA A 50 -4.30 -6.87 -6.34
CA ALA A 50 -5.56 -7.44 -6.80
C ALA A 50 -5.48 -7.88 -8.29
N ILE A 51 -4.83 -7.08 -9.14
CA ILE A 51 -4.50 -7.46 -10.51
C ILE A 51 -3.03 -7.86 -10.56
N PRO A 52 -2.71 -9.13 -10.85
CA PRO A 52 -1.33 -9.59 -10.87
C PRO A 52 -0.54 -8.98 -12.02
N GLY A 53 0.75 -8.73 -11.76
CA GLY A 53 1.66 -8.22 -12.77
C GLY A 53 1.82 -9.18 -13.97
N LYS A 54 2.28 -8.65 -15.11
CA LYS A 54 2.46 -9.44 -16.35
C LYS A 54 3.30 -10.69 -16.14
N VAL A 55 4.38 -10.59 -15.36
CA VAL A 55 5.25 -11.75 -15.07
C VAL A 55 4.50 -12.79 -14.23
N SER A 56 3.76 -12.38 -13.22
CA SER A 56 2.95 -13.27 -12.39
C SER A 56 1.89 -14.01 -13.24
N ARG A 57 1.22 -13.31 -14.16
CA ARG A 57 0.23 -13.92 -15.07
C ARG A 57 0.84 -14.93 -16.06
N LEU A 58 2.02 -14.61 -16.62
CA LEU A 58 2.66 -15.44 -17.62
C LEU A 58 3.42 -16.64 -17.01
N LEU A 59 4.11 -16.39 -15.90
CA LEU A 59 5.03 -17.37 -15.32
C LEU A 59 4.53 -18.01 -14.03
N GLY A 60 3.43 -17.53 -13.45
CA GLY A 60 2.87 -18.09 -12.21
C GLY A 60 2.58 -19.59 -12.29
N ARG A 61 2.16 -20.09 -13.46
CA ARG A 61 1.93 -21.54 -13.73
C ARG A 61 3.20 -22.39 -13.64
N PHE A 62 4.36 -21.78 -13.74
CA PHE A 62 5.64 -22.48 -13.59
C PHE A 62 6.17 -22.44 -12.15
N CYS A 63 5.53 -21.68 -11.27
CA CYS A 63 5.84 -21.66 -9.84
C CYS A 63 5.17 -22.86 -9.16
N ASP A 64 5.81 -23.39 -8.14
CA ASP A 64 5.28 -24.51 -7.36
C ASP A 64 4.10 -24.08 -6.50
N HIS A 65 4.09 -22.79 -6.09
CA HIS A 65 2.94 -22.16 -5.46
C HIS A 65 2.93 -20.64 -5.67
N VAL A 66 1.73 -20.06 -5.70
CA VAL A 66 1.51 -18.60 -5.72
C VAL A 66 0.77 -18.19 -4.45
N ALA A 67 1.43 -17.39 -3.61
CA ALA A 67 0.86 -16.77 -2.43
C ALA A 67 0.17 -15.47 -2.82
N LEU A 68 -1.13 -15.32 -2.51
CA LEU A 68 -1.93 -14.17 -2.92
C LEU A 68 -2.10 -13.19 -1.76
N GLY A 69 -1.80 -11.92 -2.00
CA GLY A 69 -2.04 -10.82 -1.07
C GLY A 69 -3.52 -10.43 -0.97
N ILE A 70 -4.26 -10.57 -2.08
CA ILE A 70 -5.68 -10.25 -2.20
C ILE A 70 -6.41 -11.47 -2.80
N PRO A 71 -7.57 -11.91 -2.26
CA PRO A 71 -8.25 -13.12 -2.74
C PRO A 71 -8.66 -13.07 -4.21
N SER A 72 -9.17 -11.94 -4.69
CA SER A 72 -9.64 -11.75 -6.08
C SER A 72 -8.54 -11.91 -7.13
N THR A 73 -7.27 -11.82 -6.76
CA THR A 73 -6.13 -12.10 -7.64
C THR A 73 -6.18 -13.51 -8.23
N SER A 74 -6.86 -14.44 -7.52
CA SER A 74 -7.05 -15.82 -7.94
C SER A 74 -7.64 -15.96 -9.34
N ASP A 75 -8.57 -15.09 -9.71
CA ASP A 75 -9.32 -15.15 -10.96
C ASP A 75 -8.43 -14.90 -12.19
N TYR A 76 -7.33 -14.18 -11.99
CA TYR A 76 -6.36 -13.83 -13.02
C TYR A 76 -5.21 -14.82 -13.17
N LEU A 77 -5.19 -15.89 -12.38
CA LEU A 77 -4.11 -16.89 -12.35
C LEU A 77 -4.65 -18.31 -12.56
N PRO A 78 -5.30 -18.58 -13.71
CA PRO A 78 -5.79 -19.94 -14.01
C PRO A 78 -4.62 -20.92 -14.12
N GLY A 79 -4.84 -22.15 -13.66
CA GLY A 79 -3.83 -23.21 -13.72
C GLY A 79 -2.65 -23.07 -12.76
N CYS A 80 -2.64 -22.07 -11.89
CA CYS A 80 -1.64 -21.93 -10.83
C CYS A 80 -2.11 -22.64 -9.56
N LYS A 81 -1.20 -23.34 -8.87
CA LYS A 81 -1.41 -23.73 -7.48
C LYS A 81 -1.27 -22.49 -6.62
N LYS A 82 -2.30 -22.10 -5.90
CA LYS A 82 -2.35 -20.81 -5.22
C LYS A 82 -3.14 -20.85 -3.93
N SER A 83 -2.77 -19.96 -2.99
CA SER A 83 -3.46 -19.79 -1.71
C SER A 83 -3.47 -18.32 -1.28
N PHE A 84 -4.53 -17.89 -0.62
CA PHE A 84 -4.58 -16.59 0.01
C PHE A 84 -3.76 -16.59 1.30
N THR A 85 -2.72 -15.80 1.34
CA THR A 85 -1.86 -15.61 2.50
C THR A 85 -2.04 -14.23 3.14
N GLY A 86 -2.47 -13.24 2.39
CA GLY A 86 -2.27 -11.83 2.69
C GLY A 86 -0.86 -11.37 2.29
N THR A 87 -0.60 -10.09 2.44
CA THR A 87 0.72 -9.49 2.20
C THR A 87 1.39 -9.18 3.53
N PRO A 88 2.64 -9.62 3.77
CA PRO A 88 3.39 -9.28 4.97
C PRO A 88 3.54 -7.77 5.16
N VAL A 89 3.32 -7.33 6.37
CA VAL A 89 3.52 -5.94 6.80
C VAL A 89 4.62 -5.91 7.85
N ARG A 90 5.40 -4.85 7.88
CA ARG A 90 6.50 -4.72 8.84
C ARG A 90 6.01 -4.90 10.28
N PRO A 91 6.76 -5.59 11.16
CA PRO A 91 6.34 -5.89 12.53
C PRO A 91 5.92 -4.66 13.34
N ASN A 92 6.52 -3.51 13.08
CA ASN A 92 6.22 -2.25 13.77
C ASN A 92 4.76 -1.79 13.63
N PHE A 93 4.03 -2.26 12.61
CA PHE A 93 2.61 -1.95 12.45
C PHE A 93 1.70 -2.71 13.42
N PHE A 94 2.22 -3.75 14.08
CA PHE A 94 1.48 -4.55 15.08
C PHE A 94 1.84 -4.18 16.52
N LEU A 95 2.88 -3.37 16.71
CA LEU A 95 3.29 -2.87 18.02
C LEU A 95 2.58 -1.55 18.28
N GLU A 96 1.98 -1.40 19.45
CA GLU A 96 1.40 -0.13 19.88
C GLU A 96 2.50 0.96 19.95
N GLN A 97 2.24 2.09 19.32
CA GLN A 97 3.20 3.19 19.22
C GLN A 97 2.55 4.51 19.59
N SER A 98 3.24 5.28 20.41
CA SER A 98 2.83 6.64 20.73
C SER A 98 2.98 7.57 19.53
N LEU A 99 2.11 8.54 19.44
CA LEU A 99 2.20 9.58 18.42
C LEU A 99 3.52 10.36 18.57
N PRO A 100 4.26 10.58 17.47
CA PRO A 100 5.51 11.32 17.52
C PRO A 100 5.34 12.75 18.06
N VAL A 101 6.26 13.22 18.88
CA VAL A 101 6.21 14.54 19.54
C VAL A 101 6.15 15.73 18.56
N TRP A 102 6.52 15.52 17.31
CA TRP A 102 6.48 16.57 16.28
C TRP A 102 5.12 16.68 15.57
N VAL A 103 4.19 15.77 15.85
CA VAL A 103 2.82 15.84 15.31
C VAL A 103 2.04 16.88 16.12
N PRO A 104 1.17 17.69 15.48
CA PRO A 104 0.37 18.67 16.21
C PRO A 104 -0.39 18.05 17.38
N SER A 105 -0.29 18.67 18.55
CA SER A 105 -0.87 18.17 19.82
C SER A 105 -2.23 18.79 20.16
N GLU A 106 -2.66 19.78 19.41
CA GLU A 106 -3.96 20.44 19.60
C GLU A 106 -5.13 19.46 19.47
N GLU A 107 -6.29 19.83 19.93
CA GLU A 107 -7.51 19.05 19.72
C GLU A 107 -7.92 19.08 18.23
N GLY A 108 -8.57 18.01 17.76
CA GLY A 108 -9.07 17.93 16.41
C GLY A 108 -8.72 16.61 15.70
N ILE A 109 -9.38 16.37 14.57
CA ILE A 109 -9.19 15.17 13.75
C ILE A 109 -7.80 15.18 13.12
N LEU A 110 -7.03 14.11 13.34
CA LEU A 110 -5.71 13.93 12.75
C LEU A 110 -5.83 13.28 11.37
N ILE A 111 -5.43 14.04 10.35
CA ILE A 111 -5.38 13.59 8.97
C ILE A 111 -3.94 13.38 8.54
N VAL A 112 -3.59 12.14 8.17
CA VAL A 112 -2.26 11.80 7.63
C VAL A 112 -2.36 11.67 6.11
N ILE A 113 -1.55 12.44 5.38
CA ILE A 113 -1.56 12.50 3.92
C ILE A 113 -0.24 11.97 3.39
N MET A 114 -0.28 10.97 2.51
CA MET A 114 0.92 10.32 1.98
C MET A 114 0.75 9.83 0.54
N GLY A 115 1.74 10.12 -0.30
CA GLY A 115 1.80 9.70 -1.70
C GLY A 115 2.70 8.48 -1.96
N GLY A 116 3.20 7.83 -0.90
CA GLY A 116 4.24 6.81 -0.98
C GLY A 116 5.65 7.42 -0.99
N SER A 117 6.69 6.57 -1.00
CA SER A 117 8.11 6.98 -0.81
C SER A 117 8.62 7.99 -1.85
N GLN A 118 8.09 7.96 -3.07
CA GLN A 118 8.46 8.90 -4.14
C GLN A 118 7.63 10.18 -4.13
N GLY A 119 6.56 10.21 -3.32
CA GLY A 119 5.55 11.25 -3.33
C GLY A 119 4.54 11.08 -4.46
N ALA A 120 3.45 11.85 -4.40
CA ALA A 120 2.41 11.88 -5.42
C ALA A 120 2.08 13.34 -5.74
N LYS A 121 2.74 13.86 -6.78
CA LYS A 121 2.62 15.28 -7.18
C LYS A 121 1.17 15.75 -7.23
N LYS A 122 0.27 14.94 -7.83
CA LYS A 122 -1.14 15.29 -7.98
C LYS A 122 -1.89 15.32 -6.64
N ILE A 123 -1.62 14.35 -5.74
CA ILE A 123 -2.18 14.40 -4.38
C ILE A 123 -1.70 15.65 -3.67
N ASN A 124 -0.40 15.96 -3.75
CA ASN A 124 0.16 17.15 -3.12
C ASN A 124 -0.47 18.45 -3.65
N GLU A 125 -0.76 18.53 -4.96
CA GLU A 125 -1.46 19.67 -5.57
C GLU A 125 -2.89 19.82 -5.06
N ILE A 126 -3.68 18.73 -5.10
CA ILE A 126 -5.07 18.72 -4.64
C ILE A 126 -5.16 19.08 -3.15
N VAL A 127 -4.28 18.49 -2.35
CA VAL A 127 -4.26 18.72 -0.91
C VAL A 127 -3.93 20.17 -0.57
N ARG A 128 -2.93 20.77 -1.24
CA ARG A 128 -2.59 22.19 -1.01
C ARG A 128 -3.77 23.13 -1.13
N ASN A 129 -4.63 22.89 -2.11
CA ASN A 129 -5.78 23.75 -2.37
C ASN A 129 -6.85 23.66 -1.26
N ILE A 130 -6.92 22.54 -0.57
CA ILE A 130 -7.88 22.32 0.52
C ILE A 130 -7.30 22.50 1.92
N LEU A 131 -5.96 22.62 2.04
CA LEU A 131 -5.30 22.79 3.35
C LEU A 131 -5.86 23.95 4.18
N PRO A 132 -6.04 25.19 3.61
CA PRO A 132 -6.60 26.29 4.39
C PRO A 132 -7.94 25.91 5.03
N TRP A 133 -8.83 25.32 4.23
CA TRP A 133 -10.14 24.88 4.71
C TRP A 133 -10.04 23.79 5.79
N LEU A 134 -9.12 22.81 5.67
CA LEU A 134 -8.92 21.78 6.71
C LEU A 134 -8.46 22.38 8.03
N LEU A 135 -7.55 23.35 7.97
CA LEU A 135 -7.04 24.04 9.15
C LEU A 135 -8.10 24.93 9.79
N ASP A 136 -8.89 25.64 8.99
CA ASP A 136 -9.98 26.50 9.45
C ASP A 136 -11.08 25.73 10.21
N ILE A 137 -11.32 24.47 9.84
CA ILE A 137 -12.27 23.60 10.53
C ILE A 137 -11.64 22.83 11.72
N GLY A 138 -10.39 23.15 12.08
CA GLY A 138 -9.70 22.60 13.24
C GLY A 138 -9.05 21.25 13.06
N CYS A 139 -8.87 20.76 11.82
CA CYS A 139 -8.13 19.52 11.59
C CYS A 139 -6.64 19.67 11.89
N ARG A 140 -6.02 18.61 12.41
CA ARG A 140 -4.57 18.46 12.50
C ARG A 140 -4.08 17.71 11.26
N VAL A 141 -3.10 18.22 10.57
CA VAL A 141 -2.64 17.66 9.29
C VAL A 141 -1.16 17.33 9.35
N VAL A 142 -0.84 16.09 9.04
CA VAL A 142 0.53 15.63 8.74
C VAL A 142 0.59 15.29 7.26
N HIS A 143 1.37 16.06 6.48
CA HIS A 143 1.52 15.85 5.05
C HIS A 143 2.93 15.35 4.71
N LEU A 144 3.02 14.10 4.26
CA LEU A 144 4.25 13.47 3.78
C LEU A 144 4.31 13.58 2.25
N THR A 145 5.03 14.58 1.76
CA THR A 145 5.01 14.99 0.35
C THR A 145 5.85 14.11 -0.58
N GLY A 146 6.80 13.35 -0.01
CA GLY A 146 7.81 12.61 -0.78
C GLY A 146 9.03 13.47 -1.13
N LYS A 147 10.14 12.80 -1.45
CA LYS A 147 11.45 13.46 -1.64
C LYS A 147 11.53 14.42 -2.83
N LYS A 148 10.62 14.30 -3.80
CA LYS A 148 10.67 15.07 -5.06
C LYS A 148 9.75 16.31 -5.06
N ASP A 149 9.07 16.59 -3.98
CA ASP A 149 8.17 17.73 -3.93
C ASP A 149 8.91 19.00 -3.51
N CYS A 150 8.99 19.97 -4.43
CA CYS A 150 9.63 21.28 -4.22
C CYS A 150 8.59 22.41 -3.98
N PHE A 151 7.30 22.12 -4.02
CA PHE A 151 6.26 23.15 -4.17
C PHE A 151 5.87 23.91 -2.90
N TYR A 152 6.26 23.42 -1.72
CA TYR A 152 5.94 24.13 -0.46
C TYR A 152 6.82 25.34 -0.19
N ASN A 153 7.80 25.64 -1.06
CA ASN A 153 8.71 26.76 -0.85
C ASN A 153 8.02 28.15 -0.89
N ASN A 154 6.81 28.23 -1.46
CA ASN A 154 6.06 29.48 -1.65
C ASN A 154 4.84 29.64 -0.73
N LEU A 155 4.65 28.82 0.29
CA LEU A 155 3.50 28.84 1.19
C LEU A 155 3.90 29.18 2.64
N ASP A 156 4.70 30.19 2.82
CA ASP A 156 5.32 30.51 4.12
C ASP A 156 4.28 30.77 5.24
N GLN A 157 3.15 31.37 4.92
CA GLN A 157 2.11 31.64 5.92
C GLN A 157 1.37 30.39 6.42
N ILE A 158 1.20 29.39 5.56
CA ILE A 158 0.50 28.14 5.92
C ILE A 158 1.43 27.19 6.69
N LYS A 159 2.73 27.21 6.39
CA LYS A 159 3.73 26.34 7.04
C LYS A 159 3.87 26.58 8.54
N THR A 160 3.55 27.76 9.00
CA THR A 160 3.65 28.16 10.43
C THR A 160 2.40 27.82 11.22
N HIS A 161 1.36 27.26 10.61
CA HIS A 161 0.13 26.91 11.31
C HIS A 161 0.38 25.79 12.33
N PRO A 162 -0.03 25.94 13.62
CA PRO A 162 0.27 24.97 14.68
C PRO A 162 -0.30 23.57 14.38
N ASN A 163 -1.41 23.49 13.66
CA ASN A 163 -2.06 22.22 13.29
C ASN A 163 -1.54 21.60 12.00
N LEU A 164 -0.43 22.08 11.42
CA LEU A 164 0.12 21.57 10.18
C LEU A 164 1.59 21.19 10.32
N VAL A 165 1.91 19.98 9.96
CA VAL A 165 3.30 19.54 9.76
C VAL A 165 3.46 18.99 8.35
N ILE A 166 4.47 19.50 7.65
CA ILE A 166 4.87 19.07 6.32
C ILE A 166 6.25 18.47 6.40
N ARG A 167 6.40 17.23 5.96
CA ARG A 167 7.68 16.53 5.86
C ARG A 167 7.80 15.81 4.53
N HIS A 168 9.02 15.64 4.05
CA HIS A 168 9.23 14.83 2.86
C HIS A 168 9.05 13.34 3.12
N PHE A 169 9.42 12.88 4.31
CA PHE A 169 9.41 11.48 4.68
C PHE A 169 9.37 11.31 6.20
N SER A 170 8.86 10.18 6.68
CA SER A 170 8.97 9.74 8.07
C SER A 170 9.21 8.23 8.14
N ASN A 171 10.01 7.79 9.10
CA ASN A 171 10.15 6.38 9.48
C ASN A 171 9.04 5.92 10.43
N GLU A 172 8.26 6.87 10.96
CA GLU A 172 7.26 6.66 12.00
C GLU A 172 5.84 6.47 11.43
N ILE A 173 5.77 5.99 10.16
CA ILE A 173 4.48 5.68 9.50
C ILE A 173 3.58 4.79 10.36
N PRO A 174 4.08 3.72 11.02
CA PRO A 174 3.24 2.90 11.89
C PRO A 174 2.55 3.71 12.99
N ALA A 175 3.30 4.54 13.72
CA ALA A 175 2.76 5.42 14.77
C ALA A 175 1.74 6.43 14.21
N LEU A 176 2.05 7.04 13.06
CA LEU A 176 1.15 7.98 12.40
C LEU A 176 -0.17 7.33 12.03
N LEU A 177 -0.14 6.17 11.36
CA LEU A 177 -1.37 5.50 10.91
C LEU A 177 -2.18 4.91 12.05
N GLN A 178 -1.56 4.37 13.11
CA GLN A 178 -2.27 3.85 14.28
C GLN A 178 -3.06 4.94 15.01
N ASN A 179 -2.54 6.17 15.02
CA ASN A 179 -3.14 7.30 15.74
C ASN A 179 -3.93 8.26 14.82
N ALA A 180 -3.89 8.06 13.50
CA ALA A 180 -4.67 8.86 12.56
C ALA A 180 -6.16 8.53 12.64
N ASP A 181 -6.99 9.57 12.59
CA ASP A 181 -8.44 9.43 12.41
C ASP A 181 -8.79 9.16 10.94
N LEU A 182 -7.98 9.70 10.02
CA LEU A 182 -8.15 9.54 8.58
C LEU A 182 -6.80 9.56 7.87
N ALA A 183 -6.63 8.70 6.88
CA ALA A 183 -5.51 8.76 5.94
C ALA A 183 -5.98 9.16 4.54
N ILE A 184 -5.18 9.95 3.81
CA ILE A 184 -5.33 10.20 2.39
C ILE A 184 -4.11 9.61 1.69
N SER A 185 -4.30 8.63 0.80
CA SER A 185 -3.18 7.87 0.27
C SER A 185 -3.40 7.37 -1.16
N ARG A 186 -2.30 6.98 -1.82
CA ARG A 186 -2.33 6.07 -2.99
C ARG A 186 -2.76 4.67 -2.56
N ALA A 187 -3.27 3.89 -3.51
CA ALA A 187 -3.74 2.53 -3.28
C ALA A 187 -2.71 1.45 -3.72
N GLY A 188 -1.43 1.67 -3.42
CA GLY A 188 -0.43 0.61 -3.57
C GLY A 188 -0.71 -0.56 -2.61
N ALA A 189 -0.41 -1.80 -3.02
CA ALA A 189 -0.72 -2.99 -2.22
C ALA A 189 -0.15 -2.92 -0.79
N GLY A 190 1.09 -2.46 -0.63
CA GLY A 190 1.70 -2.28 0.69
C GLY A 190 0.94 -1.26 1.55
N ALA A 191 0.59 -0.09 0.97
CA ALA A 191 -0.15 0.95 1.68
C ALA A 191 -1.54 0.46 2.12
N ILE A 192 -2.25 -0.26 1.26
CA ILE A 192 -3.54 -0.88 1.60
C ILE A 192 -3.39 -1.83 2.79
N CYS A 193 -2.38 -2.71 2.78
CA CYS A 193 -2.15 -3.65 3.89
C CYS A 193 -1.78 -2.91 5.19
N GLU A 194 -0.95 -1.88 5.13
CA GLU A 194 -0.59 -1.05 6.27
C GLU A 194 -1.82 -0.36 6.87
N LEU A 195 -2.67 0.27 6.04
CA LEU A 195 -3.91 0.93 6.46
C LEU A 195 -4.93 -0.06 7.06
N MET A 196 -5.03 -1.26 6.49
CA MET A 196 -5.93 -2.30 7.00
C MET A 196 -5.46 -2.83 8.35
N VAL A 197 -4.15 -3.07 8.53
CA VAL A 197 -3.57 -3.54 9.81
C VAL A 197 -3.76 -2.52 10.92
N THR A 198 -3.55 -1.24 10.62
CA THR A 198 -3.75 -0.15 11.59
C THR A 198 -5.22 0.25 11.74
N LYS A 199 -6.11 -0.32 10.92
CA LYS A 199 -7.55 0.01 10.89
C LYS A 199 -7.80 1.51 10.69
N THR A 200 -6.99 2.14 9.85
CA THR A 200 -7.06 3.58 9.61
C THR A 200 -8.08 3.88 8.51
N PRO A 201 -9.19 4.56 8.80
CA PRO A 201 -10.14 5.04 7.79
C PRO A 201 -9.41 5.80 6.70
N SER A 202 -9.78 5.60 5.43
CA SER A 202 -8.96 6.16 4.35
C SER A 202 -9.78 6.75 3.21
N ILE A 203 -9.27 7.83 2.62
CA ILE A 203 -9.60 8.25 1.27
C ILE A 203 -8.46 7.79 0.36
N LEU A 204 -8.76 6.90 -0.55
CA LEU A 204 -7.81 6.33 -1.49
C LEU A 204 -7.92 7.04 -2.84
N ILE A 205 -6.78 7.51 -3.34
CA ILE A 205 -6.65 8.16 -4.64
C ILE A 205 -5.73 7.27 -5.50
N PRO A 206 -6.28 6.27 -6.22
CA PRO A 206 -5.50 5.38 -7.06
C PRO A 206 -4.68 6.15 -8.10
N PHE A 207 -3.49 5.64 -8.43
CA PHE A 207 -2.68 6.23 -9.50
C PHE A 207 -3.23 5.78 -10.86
N PRO A 208 -3.71 6.72 -11.73
CA PRO A 208 -4.41 6.34 -12.95
C PRO A 208 -3.55 5.61 -13.98
N GLN A 209 -2.24 5.91 -13.98
CA GLN A 209 -1.28 5.28 -14.90
C GLN A 209 -0.66 4.00 -14.30
N ALA A 210 -1.22 3.49 -13.20
CA ALA A 210 -0.80 2.20 -12.65
C ALA A 210 -1.05 1.10 -13.69
N ALA A 211 -0.06 0.24 -13.90
CA ALA A 211 -0.16 -0.84 -14.87
C ALA A 211 -1.42 -1.68 -14.61
N ASP A 212 -2.21 -1.89 -15.68
CA ASP A 212 -3.47 -2.65 -15.61
C ASP A 212 -4.43 -2.12 -14.51
N GLN A 213 -4.34 -0.84 -14.13
CA GLN A 213 -5.18 -0.18 -13.12
C GLN A 213 -5.18 -0.89 -11.75
N HIS A 214 -4.12 -1.64 -11.42
CA HIS A 214 -4.07 -2.45 -10.21
C HIS A 214 -4.38 -1.67 -8.93
N GLN A 215 -4.09 -0.34 -8.87
CA GLN A 215 -4.40 0.46 -7.69
C GLN A 215 -5.91 0.70 -7.50
N GLU A 216 -6.69 0.79 -8.56
CA GLU A 216 -8.15 0.88 -8.45
C GLU A 216 -8.74 -0.38 -7.82
N PHE A 217 -8.28 -1.55 -8.26
CA PHE A 217 -8.72 -2.83 -7.70
C PHE A 217 -8.23 -3.04 -6.26
N ASN A 218 -7.02 -2.62 -5.92
CA ASN A 218 -6.53 -2.61 -4.55
C ASN A 218 -7.40 -1.71 -3.65
N ALA A 219 -7.75 -0.51 -4.13
CA ALA A 219 -8.63 0.41 -3.42
C ALA A 219 -10.03 -0.18 -3.22
N ALA A 220 -10.59 -0.78 -4.27
CA ALA A 220 -11.89 -1.45 -4.21
C ALA A 220 -11.92 -2.58 -3.16
N TYR A 221 -10.82 -3.32 -3.02
CA TYR A 221 -10.70 -4.35 -1.98
C TYR A 221 -10.86 -3.77 -0.58
N MET A 222 -10.17 -2.69 -0.23
CA MET A 222 -10.33 -2.05 1.08
C MET A 222 -11.70 -1.38 1.24
N ALA A 223 -12.22 -0.78 0.17
CA ALA A 223 -13.54 -0.15 0.17
C ALA A 223 -14.68 -1.17 0.37
N SER A 224 -14.52 -2.41 -0.12
CA SER A 224 -15.51 -3.49 0.08
C SER A 224 -15.75 -3.86 1.55
N PHE A 225 -14.79 -3.59 2.42
CA PHE A 225 -14.95 -3.71 3.87
C PHE A 225 -15.51 -2.44 4.52
N GLY A 226 -15.78 -1.39 3.75
CA GLY A 226 -16.23 -0.10 4.28
C GLY A 226 -15.13 0.67 5.05
N GLY A 227 -13.86 0.33 4.85
CA GLY A 227 -12.70 0.99 5.46
C GLY A 227 -12.14 2.15 4.63
N ALA A 228 -12.59 2.30 3.37
CA ALA A 228 -12.10 3.34 2.49
C ALA A 228 -13.20 3.92 1.58
N ILE A 229 -12.97 5.18 1.17
CA ILE A 229 -13.67 5.83 0.06
C ILE A 229 -12.66 6.04 -1.07
N ILE A 230 -13.09 5.82 -2.31
CA ILE A 230 -12.25 6.01 -3.49
C ILE A 230 -12.56 7.37 -4.12
N VAL A 231 -11.54 8.17 -4.36
CA VAL A 231 -11.62 9.44 -5.08
C VAL A 231 -10.77 9.33 -6.34
N ASN A 232 -11.36 9.68 -7.49
CA ASN A 232 -10.66 9.62 -8.77
C ASN A 232 -9.80 10.88 -8.96
N GLU A 233 -8.51 10.68 -9.29
CA GLU A 233 -7.56 11.77 -9.55
C GLU A 233 -7.93 12.63 -10.78
N HIS A 234 -8.61 12.03 -11.77
CA HIS A 234 -9.01 12.73 -12.99
C HIS A 234 -10.28 13.57 -12.83
N ASN A 235 -10.98 13.46 -11.72
CA ASN A 235 -12.06 14.35 -11.40
C ASN A 235 -11.46 15.62 -10.77
N PRO A 236 -11.10 16.64 -11.61
CA PRO A 236 -10.22 17.73 -11.20
C PRO A 236 -10.91 18.72 -10.28
N GLU A 237 -12.19 18.52 -10.04
CA GLU A 237 -12.88 19.36 -9.10
C GLU A 237 -12.35 19.05 -7.71
N GLU A 238 -11.68 20.03 -7.12
CA GLU A 238 -11.41 20.14 -5.68
C GLU A 238 -12.62 19.67 -4.86
N HIS A 239 -13.79 19.74 -5.43
CA HIS A 239 -15.07 19.27 -4.95
C HIS A 239 -15.10 17.75 -4.68
N GLY A 240 -14.38 16.91 -5.42
CA GLY A 240 -14.36 15.46 -5.17
C GLY A 240 -13.76 15.12 -3.82
N LEU A 241 -12.51 15.53 -3.55
CA LEU A 241 -11.84 15.26 -2.27
C LEU A 241 -12.46 16.08 -1.13
N LYS A 242 -12.72 17.37 -1.34
CA LYS A 242 -13.36 18.25 -0.34
C LYS A 242 -14.76 17.76 0.03
N LYS A 243 -15.54 17.32 -0.95
CA LYS A 243 -16.88 16.74 -0.72
C LYS A 243 -16.81 15.44 0.06
N ALA A 244 -15.88 14.54 -0.31
CA ALA A 244 -15.66 13.28 0.43
C ALA A 244 -15.26 13.56 1.88
N LEU A 245 -14.31 14.47 2.11
CA LEU A 245 -13.90 14.92 3.43
C LEU A 245 -15.08 15.52 4.22
N SER A 246 -15.82 16.46 3.63
CA SER A 246 -16.96 17.09 4.29
C SER A 246 -18.01 16.07 4.74
N ASN A 247 -18.24 15.02 3.95
CA ASN A 247 -19.17 13.95 4.30
C ASN A 247 -18.60 13.06 5.43
N LEU A 248 -17.31 12.72 5.38
CA LEU A 248 -16.67 11.87 6.39
C LEU A 248 -16.53 12.56 7.74
N LEU A 249 -16.23 13.85 7.75
CA LEU A 249 -16.05 14.65 8.96
C LEU A 249 -17.37 14.95 9.66
N ARG A 250 -18.50 14.69 9.01
CA ARG A 250 -19.84 14.74 9.62
C ARG A 250 -20.26 13.33 10.07
N HIS A 251 -21.03 13.25 11.16
CA HIS A 251 -21.84 12.07 11.52
C HIS A 251 -21.07 10.78 11.92
N ASN A 252 -20.00 10.85 12.69
CA ASN A 252 -19.30 9.63 13.20
C ASN A 252 -18.90 8.61 12.11
N SER A 253 -18.79 9.06 10.85
CA SER A 253 -18.48 8.18 9.71
C SER A 253 -17.11 7.50 9.86
N LEU A 254 -16.12 8.19 10.41
CA LEU A 254 -14.78 7.64 10.65
C LEU A 254 -14.79 6.51 11.67
N VAL A 255 -15.57 6.68 12.75
CA VAL A 255 -15.76 5.61 13.77
C VAL A 255 -16.37 4.37 13.15
N LYS A 256 -17.38 4.53 12.29
CA LYS A 256 -17.99 3.42 11.56
C LYS A 256 -17.00 2.74 10.61
N MET A 257 -16.22 3.51 9.86
CA MET A 257 -15.19 2.96 8.98
C MET A 257 -14.14 2.15 9.75
N LYS A 258 -13.67 2.66 10.88
CA LYS A 258 -12.73 1.96 11.77
C LYS A 258 -13.34 0.67 12.32
N SER A 259 -14.58 0.72 12.76
CA SER A 259 -15.33 -0.45 13.26
C SER A 259 -15.51 -1.53 12.19
N ASN A 260 -15.82 -1.14 10.96
CA ASN A 260 -15.96 -2.08 9.84
C ASN A 260 -14.68 -2.91 9.61
N MET A 261 -13.51 -2.31 9.83
CA MET A 261 -12.23 -2.98 9.68
C MET A 261 -11.88 -3.93 10.84
N ASN A 262 -12.58 -3.87 11.97
CA ASN A 262 -12.39 -4.82 13.07
C ASN A 262 -12.68 -6.27 12.69
N ASN A 263 -13.55 -6.49 11.71
CA ASN A 263 -13.92 -7.82 11.22
C ASN A 263 -12.93 -8.39 10.21
N ILE A 264 -11.92 -7.61 9.81
CA ILE A 264 -10.89 -8.08 8.90
C ILE A 264 -9.87 -8.88 9.70
N TYR A 265 -9.90 -10.21 9.51
CA TYR A 265 -8.97 -11.10 10.18
C TYR A 265 -7.64 -11.16 9.43
N PHE A 266 -6.66 -10.43 9.93
CA PHE A 266 -5.27 -10.60 9.50
C PHE A 266 -4.61 -11.73 10.30
N ARG A 267 -4.68 -12.97 9.78
CA ARG A 267 -3.67 -13.96 10.17
C ARG A 267 -2.33 -13.43 9.70
N LYS A 268 -1.29 -13.56 10.54
CA LYS A 268 0.09 -13.19 10.21
C LYS A 268 0.45 -13.78 8.83
N PRO A 269 0.52 -12.99 7.76
CA PRO A 269 0.77 -13.51 6.41
C PRO A 269 2.08 -14.28 6.33
N GLU A 270 3.08 -13.85 7.10
CA GLU A 270 4.39 -14.49 7.20
C GLU A 270 4.30 -15.95 7.64
N ASN A 271 3.42 -16.28 8.59
CA ASN A 271 3.26 -17.67 9.05
C ASN A 271 2.71 -18.57 7.94
N LYS A 272 1.71 -18.09 7.18
CA LYS A 272 1.17 -18.84 6.04
C LYS A 272 2.20 -19.01 4.93
N ILE A 273 3.02 -17.99 4.68
CA ILE A 273 4.11 -18.07 3.70
C ILE A 273 5.15 -19.09 4.16
N LEU A 274 5.52 -19.11 5.44
CA LEU A 274 6.43 -20.12 6.00
C LEU A 274 5.86 -21.54 5.91
N GLU A 275 4.55 -21.72 6.18
CA GLU A 275 3.89 -23.01 5.98
C GLU A 275 3.98 -23.47 4.50
N LEU A 276 3.77 -22.55 3.55
CA LEU A 276 3.92 -22.87 2.12
C LEU A 276 5.36 -23.24 1.76
N ILE A 277 6.36 -22.54 2.31
CA ILE A 277 7.76 -22.84 2.11
C ILE A 277 8.07 -24.26 2.63
N ASN A 278 7.68 -24.57 3.86
CA ASN A 278 7.90 -25.89 4.46
C ASN A 278 7.21 -27.03 3.72
N ASN A 279 6.11 -26.76 3.03
CA ASN A 279 5.41 -27.77 2.22
C ASN A 279 6.00 -27.94 0.81
N ILE A 280 6.87 -27.05 0.37
CA ILE A 280 7.48 -27.03 -0.96
C ILE A 280 8.88 -27.66 -0.94
N ILE A 281 9.62 -27.42 0.13
CA ILE A 281 10.94 -28.02 0.37
C ILE A 281 10.78 -29.43 0.96
#